data_1d9ef006b53a2883f2ef2631aaf83af1
#
_entry.id   1d9ef006b53a2883f2ef2631aaf83af1
#
_cell.length_a   1.000
_cell.length_b   1.000
_cell.length_c   1.000
_cell.angle_alpha   90.00
_cell.angle_beta   90.00
_cell.angle_gamma   90.00
#
_symmetry.space_group_name_H-M   'P 1'
#
loop_
_entity.id
_entity.type
_entity.pdbx_description
1 polymer ?
#
loop_
_entity_poly.entity_id
_entity_poly.type
_entity_poly.pdbx_seq_one_letter_code
_entity_poly.pdbx_strand_id
1 'polypeptide(L)'
;MNYSRALKKGKVKAKVENKQEEIALPLDYSFFQIKTPAEILCFPPRVDSPLMLKTPKDASGKWLTTALKLNKNIVEDLVDLPRVISTLFPSEQWLTWLDLSCNLLHRVPPELLQLTSLKVLYLHGNKIATTRELVKLQALKNLIKLTAHGNPAELEVGYFITMLAALPSLLKLDFTAVSTNERLTAEQFRNSQRTRKQ
;
A
#
# COMPACT_ATOMS: atom_id res chain seq x y z
N MET A 1 52.52 42.17 -22.62
CA MET A 1 52.21 40.73 -22.90
C MET A 1 51.35 40.23 -21.74
N ASN A 2 50.02 40.23 -21.89
CA ASN A 2 49.07 39.82 -20.85
C ASN A 2 48.31 38.62 -21.35
N TYR A 3 48.50 37.49 -20.67
CA TYR A 3 47.70 36.28 -20.90
C TYR A 3 46.64 36.19 -19.80
N SER A 4 45.42 36.63 -20.10
CA SER A 4 44.23 36.34 -19.30
C SER A 4 43.64 35.01 -19.75
N ARG A 5 43.74 33.99 -18.91
CA ARG A 5 43.15 32.67 -19.13
C ARG A 5 41.79 32.62 -18.44
N ALA A 6 40.72 32.78 -19.23
CA ALA A 6 39.36 32.65 -18.76
C ALA A 6 39.02 31.21 -18.40
N LEU A 7 38.71 30.99 -17.13
CA LEU A 7 38.15 29.76 -16.62
C LEU A 7 36.66 29.65 -16.97
N LYS A 8 36.28 28.86 -17.95
CA LYS A 8 34.92 28.46 -18.21
C LYS A 8 34.45 27.49 -17.12
N LYS A 9 33.63 27.99 -16.16
CA LYS A 9 32.87 27.15 -15.24
C LYS A 9 31.74 26.48 -16.03
N GLY A 10 31.91 25.22 -16.37
CA GLY A 10 30.86 24.35 -16.86
C GLY A 10 29.87 24.03 -15.74
N LYS A 11 28.66 24.61 -15.81
CA LYS A 11 27.52 24.19 -15.00
C LYS A 11 27.05 22.84 -15.53
N VAL A 12 27.44 21.76 -14.88
CA VAL A 12 26.79 20.46 -15.04
C VAL A 12 25.42 20.58 -14.37
N LYS A 13 24.37 20.82 -15.17
CA LYS A 13 22.99 20.64 -14.73
C LYS A 13 22.76 19.14 -14.57
N ALA A 14 22.73 18.67 -13.33
CA ALA A 14 22.18 17.37 -13.01
C ALA A 14 20.72 17.34 -13.49
N LYS A 15 20.44 16.61 -14.55
CA LYS A 15 19.09 16.21 -14.93
C LYS A 15 18.60 15.29 -13.81
N VAL A 16 17.75 15.81 -12.93
CA VAL A 16 16.89 14.98 -12.11
C VAL A 16 15.90 14.35 -13.08
N GLU A 17 16.19 13.14 -13.51
CA GLU A 17 15.22 12.31 -14.21
C GLU A 17 14.12 11.98 -13.21
N ASN A 18 13.02 12.70 -13.33
CA ASN A 18 11.74 12.32 -12.75
C ASN A 18 11.33 11.00 -13.45
N LYS A 19 11.82 9.86 -12.95
CA LYS A 19 11.18 8.59 -13.21
C LYS A 19 9.79 8.69 -12.60
N GLN A 20 8.82 9.12 -13.40
CA GLN A 20 7.41 8.79 -13.14
C GLN A 20 7.42 7.26 -13.00
N GLU A 21 7.17 6.79 -11.76
CA GLU A 21 6.88 5.37 -11.54
C GLU A 21 5.71 5.08 -12.49
N GLU A 22 5.96 4.36 -13.58
CA GLU A 22 4.90 3.82 -14.44
C GLU A 22 3.99 3.06 -13.49
N ILE A 23 2.79 3.59 -13.28
CA ILE A 23 1.78 2.93 -12.45
C ILE A 23 1.43 1.66 -13.21
N ALA A 24 2.02 0.56 -12.79
CA ALA A 24 1.70 -0.74 -13.37
C ALA A 24 0.20 -0.95 -13.25
N LEU A 25 -0.46 -1.25 -14.38
CA LEU A 25 -1.90 -1.48 -14.40
C LEU A 25 -2.23 -2.65 -13.47
N PRO A 26 -3.13 -2.47 -12.49
CA PRO A 26 -3.46 -3.51 -11.54
C PRO A 26 -4.19 -4.67 -12.22
N LEU A 27 -3.99 -5.88 -11.72
CA LEU A 27 -4.96 -6.95 -11.97
C LEU A 27 -6.25 -6.58 -11.24
N ASP A 28 -7.32 -6.36 -11.99
CA ASP A 28 -8.58 -5.86 -11.44
C ASP A 28 -9.62 -6.99 -11.31
N TYR A 29 -9.94 -7.32 -10.06
CA TYR A 29 -11.01 -8.24 -9.67
C TYR A 29 -12.07 -7.53 -8.81
N SER A 30 -12.27 -6.24 -9.02
CA SER A 30 -13.30 -5.48 -8.32
C SER A 30 -14.71 -5.87 -8.79
N PHE A 31 -15.69 -5.83 -7.86
CA PHE A 31 -17.11 -6.08 -8.13
C PHE A 31 -17.47 -7.53 -8.59
N PHE A 32 -16.65 -8.53 -8.26
CA PHE A 32 -16.90 -9.93 -8.60
C PHE A 32 -17.73 -10.68 -7.53
N GLN A 33 -18.10 -10.00 -6.43
CA GLN A 33 -18.76 -10.62 -5.26
C GLN A 33 -17.93 -11.77 -4.63
N ILE A 34 -16.62 -11.66 -4.71
CA ILE A 34 -15.65 -12.62 -4.19
C ILE A 34 -15.75 -12.68 -2.67
N LYS A 35 -15.86 -13.87 -2.11
CA LYS A 35 -15.86 -14.14 -0.67
C LYS A 35 -14.47 -14.48 -0.15
N THR A 36 -13.73 -15.29 -0.90
CA THR A 36 -12.36 -15.69 -0.56
C THR A 36 -11.40 -15.32 -1.67
N PRO A 37 -10.15 -14.95 -1.37
CA PRO A 37 -9.16 -14.62 -2.40
C PRO A 37 -8.96 -15.71 -3.45
N ALA A 38 -9.14 -16.98 -3.08
CA ALA A 38 -8.96 -18.12 -3.99
C ALA A 38 -9.89 -18.09 -5.21
N GLU A 39 -11.07 -17.49 -5.07
CA GLU A 39 -12.06 -17.43 -6.16
C GLU A 39 -11.55 -16.66 -7.38
N ILE A 40 -10.62 -15.70 -7.21
CA ILE A 40 -10.07 -14.96 -8.35
C ILE A 40 -9.30 -15.84 -9.34
N LEU A 41 -8.83 -17.02 -8.89
CA LEU A 41 -8.16 -17.97 -9.78
C LEU A 41 -9.13 -18.63 -10.78
N CYS A 42 -10.44 -18.52 -10.54
CA CYS A 42 -11.48 -19.07 -11.40
C CYS A 42 -11.91 -18.10 -12.53
N PHE A 43 -11.49 -16.84 -12.46
CA PHE A 43 -11.92 -15.79 -13.37
C PHE A 43 -10.73 -15.06 -14.00
N PRO A 44 -10.84 -14.58 -15.24
CA PRO A 44 -9.88 -13.61 -15.76
C PRO A 44 -10.08 -12.27 -15.05
N PRO A 45 -9.01 -11.45 -14.90
CA PRO A 45 -9.17 -10.09 -14.40
C PRO A 45 -10.05 -9.27 -15.34
N ARG A 46 -10.72 -8.26 -14.81
CA ARG A 46 -11.50 -7.30 -15.60
C ARG A 46 -10.59 -6.57 -16.58
N VAL A 47 -11.12 -6.31 -17.76
CA VAL A 47 -10.42 -5.56 -18.80
C VAL A 47 -11.19 -4.26 -19.05
N ASP A 48 -10.92 -3.24 -18.25
CA ASP A 48 -11.55 -1.92 -18.40
C ASP A 48 -10.83 -1.02 -19.41
N SER A 49 -9.67 -1.46 -19.93
CA SER A 49 -8.88 -0.73 -20.91
C SER A 49 -8.12 -1.69 -21.83
N PRO A 50 -7.99 -1.38 -23.13
CA PRO A 50 -7.12 -2.16 -24.04
C PRO A 50 -5.67 -2.27 -23.56
N LEU A 51 -5.20 -1.35 -22.71
CA LEU A 51 -3.87 -1.40 -22.11
C LEU A 51 -3.72 -2.57 -21.13
N MET A 52 -4.79 -2.98 -20.44
CA MET A 52 -4.76 -4.13 -19.52
C MET A 52 -4.53 -5.46 -20.24
N LEU A 53 -4.99 -5.58 -21.50
CA LEU A 53 -4.68 -6.72 -22.35
C LEU A 53 -3.19 -6.86 -22.68
N LYS A 54 -2.42 -5.78 -22.49
CA LYS A 54 -0.98 -5.72 -22.77
C LYS A 54 -0.14 -5.96 -21.51
N THR A 55 -0.75 -6.19 -20.32
CA THR A 55 0.03 -6.50 -19.13
C THR A 55 0.83 -7.77 -19.38
N PRO A 56 2.16 -7.69 -19.35
CA PRO A 56 3.01 -8.80 -19.74
C PRO A 56 2.93 -9.92 -18.70
N LYS A 57 3.22 -11.15 -19.17
CA LYS A 57 3.44 -12.33 -18.33
C LYS A 57 4.87 -12.82 -18.52
N ASP A 58 5.40 -13.46 -17.48
CA ASP A 58 6.67 -14.19 -17.58
C ASP A 58 6.52 -15.51 -18.33
N ALA A 59 7.62 -16.24 -18.52
CA ALA A 59 7.63 -17.53 -19.22
C ALA A 59 6.79 -18.61 -18.51
N SER A 60 6.49 -18.46 -17.21
CA SER A 60 5.63 -19.34 -16.43
C SER A 60 4.15 -18.94 -16.46
N GLY A 61 3.80 -17.87 -17.18
CA GLY A 61 2.44 -17.35 -17.30
C GLY A 61 2.01 -16.42 -16.16
N LYS A 62 2.91 -16.04 -15.27
CA LYS A 62 2.63 -15.13 -14.14
C LYS A 62 2.66 -13.68 -14.60
N TRP A 63 1.79 -12.87 -13.98
CA TRP A 63 1.64 -11.46 -14.35
C TRP A 63 2.80 -10.60 -13.85
N LEU A 64 3.35 -9.76 -14.74
CA LEU A 64 4.43 -8.82 -14.44
C LEU A 64 3.91 -7.45 -14.01
N THR A 65 2.80 -7.39 -13.28
CA THR A 65 2.32 -6.21 -12.58
C THR A 65 2.59 -6.33 -11.09
N THR A 66 2.68 -5.21 -10.40
CA THR A 66 2.92 -5.17 -8.95
C THR A 66 1.66 -4.76 -8.17
N ALA A 67 0.50 -4.71 -8.84
CA ALA A 67 -0.72 -4.17 -8.29
C ALA A 67 -1.91 -5.14 -8.45
N LEU A 68 -2.70 -5.28 -7.36
CA LEU A 68 -3.89 -6.13 -7.29
C LEU A 68 -5.07 -5.34 -6.71
N LYS A 69 -6.22 -5.37 -7.41
CA LYS A 69 -7.48 -4.79 -6.95
C LYS A 69 -8.48 -5.89 -6.62
N LEU A 70 -8.92 -5.89 -5.36
CA LEU A 70 -9.97 -6.74 -4.82
C LEU A 70 -11.10 -5.91 -4.17
N ASN A 71 -11.16 -4.62 -4.49
CA ASN A 71 -12.12 -3.72 -3.87
C ASN A 71 -13.56 -4.01 -4.30
N LYS A 72 -14.52 -3.60 -3.43
CA LYS A 72 -15.97 -3.79 -3.68
C LYS A 72 -16.34 -5.24 -3.93
N ASN A 73 -15.85 -6.11 -3.06
CA ASN A 73 -16.21 -7.52 -2.95
C ASN A 73 -16.82 -7.78 -1.55
N ILE A 74 -16.95 -9.04 -1.17
CA ILE A 74 -17.49 -9.47 0.12
C ILE A 74 -16.47 -10.33 0.89
N VAL A 75 -15.18 -9.97 0.76
CA VAL A 75 -14.06 -10.69 1.39
C VAL A 75 -14.08 -10.43 2.91
N GLU A 76 -14.09 -11.50 3.71
CA GLU A 76 -14.08 -11.46 5.17
C GLU A 76 -12.72 -11.83 5.77
N ASP A 77 -11.90 -12.63 5.06
CA ASP A 77 -10.54 -13.03 5.45
C ASP A 77 -9.61 -13.12 4.25
N LEU A 78 -8.32 -13.39 4.51
CA LEU A 78 -7.29 -13.47 3.49
C LEU A 78 -6.47 -14.79 3.57
N VAL A 79 -7.03 -15.85 4.15
CA VAL A 79 -6.33 -17.11 4.39
C VAL A 79 -5.66 -17.65 3.12
N ASP A 80 -6.35 -17.60 1.98
CA ASP A 80 -5.83 -18.08 0.69
C ASP A 80 -4.94 -17.08 -0.05
N LEU A 81 -4.79 -15.84 0.43
CA LEU A 81 -4.10 -14.78 -0.30
C LEU A 81 -2.64 -15.14 -0.64
N PRO A 82 -1.82 -15.74 0.25
CA PRO A 82 -0.46 -16.14 -0.09
C PRO A 82 -0.41 -17.10 -1.30
N ARG A 83 -1.29 -18.10 -1.33
CA ARG A 83 -1.39 -19.03 -2.45
C ARG A 83 -1.80 -18.35 -3.75
N VAL A 84 -2.74 -17.42 -3.67
CA VAL A 84 -3.20 -16.63 -4.82
C VAL A 84 -2.06 -15.78 -5.37
N ILE A 85 -1.33 -15.08 -4.50
CA ILE A 85 -0.20 -14.24 -4.92
C ILE A 85 0.89 -15.09 -5.57
N SER A 86 1.26 -16.22 -4.97
CA SER A 86 2.28 -17.12 -5.52
C SER A 86 1.88 -17.74 -6.86
N THR A 87 0.57 -17.87 -7.12
CA THR A 87 0.03 -18.35 -8.41
C THR A 87 0.05 -17.26 -9.49
N LEU A 88 -0.34 -16.03 -9.13
CA LEU A 88 -0.54 -14.94 -10.10
C LEU A 88 0.73 -14.15 -10.39
N PHE A 89 1.65 -14.03 -9.42
CA PHE A 89 2.83 -13.17 -9.50
C PHE A 89 4.14 -13.96 -9.39
N PRO A 90 5.27 -13.43 -9.88
CA PRO A 90 6.58 -14.11 -9.83
C PRO A 90 7.00 -14.49 -8.41
N SER A 91 6.69 -13.68 -7.41
CA SER A 91 6.93 -13.93 -5.98
C SER A 91 5.96 -13.15 -5.10
N GLU A 92 5.86 -13.52 -3.82
CA GLU A 92 5.06 -12.78 -2.83
C GLU A 92 5.57 -11.35 -2.63
N GLN A 93 6.87 -11.14 -2.78
CA GLN A 93 7.51 -9.82 -2.66
C GLN A 93 7.30 -8.93 -3.90
N TRP A 94 6.64 -9.44 -4.94
CA TRP A 94 6.36 -8.68 -6.15
C TRP A 94 5.26 -7.65 -5.93
N LEU A 95 4.29 -7.94 -5.05
CA LEU A 95 3.13 -7.09 -4.81
C LEU A 95 3.50 -5.85 -3.97
N THR A 96 3.36 -4.67 -4.55
CA THR A 96 3.64 -3.38 -3.90
C THR A 96 2.41 -2.52 -3.68
N TRP A 97 1.30 -2.82 -4.34
CA TRP A 97 0.04 -2.10 -4.26
C TRP A 97 -1.13 -3.07 -4.15
N LEU A 98 -1.97 -2.90 -3.14
CA LEU A 98 -3.13 -3.76 -2.88
C LEU A 98 -4.35 -2.91 -2.49
N ASP A 99 -5.46 -3.12 -3.18
CA ASP A 99 -6.75 -2.51 -2.84
C ASP A 99 -7.74 -3.57 -2.34
N LEU A 100 -8.03 -3.52 -1.06
CA LEU A 100 -9.03 -4.31 -0.34
C LEU A 100 -10.19 -3.45 0.16
N SER A 101 -10.34 -2.22 -0.35
CA SER A 101 -11.38 -1.31 0.10
C SER A 101 -12.79 -1.84 -0.19
N CYS A 102 -13.75 -1.39 0.61
CA CYS A 102 -15.16 -1.78 0.48
C CYS A 102 -15.35 -3.30 0.44
N ASN A 103 -14.84 -3.97 1.46
CA ASN A 103 -15.01 -5.40 1.74
C ASN A 103 -15.60 -5.60 3.14
N LEU A 104 -15.53 -6.81 3.69
CA LEU A 104 -16.10 -7.16 4.99
C LEU A 104 -15.05 -7.58 6.03
N LEU A 105 -13.81 -7.09 5.91
CA LEU A 105 -12.74 -7.41 6.85
C LEU A 105 -13.04 -6.80 8.23
N HIS A 106 -13.13 -7.65 9.27
CA HIS A 106 -13.38 -7.23 10.66
C HIS A 106 -12.09 -6.97 11.46
N ARG A 107 -10.96 -7.45 10.95
CA ARG A 107 -9.61 -7.34 11.55
C ARG A 107 -8.57 -7.23 10.46
N VAL A 108 -7.34 -6.92 10.84
CA VAL A 108 -6.18 -7.02 9.95
C VAL A 108 -5.73 -8.48 9.93
N PRO A 109 -5.91 -9.21 8.81
CA PRO A 109 -5.53 -10.61 8.71
C PRO A 109 -4.01 -10.79 8.77
N PRO A 110 -3.50 -11.86 9.43
CA PRO A 110 -2.05 -12.11 9.53
C PRO A 110 -1.37 -12.33 8.17
N GLU A 111 -2.08 -12.86 7.19
CA GLU A 111 -1.60 -13.07 5.83
C GLU A 111 -1.20 -11.76 5.15
N LEU A 112 -1.94 -10.68 5.42
CA LEU A 112 -1.63 -9.33 4.93
C LEU A 112 -0.28 -8.83 5.45
N LEU A 113 0.08 -9.19 6.69
CA LEU A 113 1.33 -8.75 7.33
C LEU A 113 2.57 -9.42 6.74
N GLN A 114 2.42 -10.48 5.96
CA GLN A 114 3.50 -11.19 5.26
C GLN A 114 3.93 -10.45 3.98
N LEU A 115 3.08 -9.56 3.45
CA LEU A 115 3.34 -8.79 2.23
C LEU A 115 4.27 -7.60 2.50
N THR A 116 5.49 -7.87 2.94
CA THR A 116 6.44 -6.86 3.43
C THR A 116 6.91 -5.84 2.38
N SER A 117 6.70 -6.12 1.09
CA SER A 117 7.00 -5.20 -0.02
C SER A 117 5.90 -4.18 -0.29
N LEU A 118 4.74 -4.27 0.39
CA LEU A 118 3.64 -3.33 0.19
C LEU A 118 4.06 -1.90 0.51
N LYS A 119 3.82 -1.02 -0.47
CA LYS A 119 3.97 0.43 -0.37
C LYS A 119 2.63 1.14 -0.26
N VAL A 120 1.60 0.62 -0.91
CA VAL A 120 0.26 1.20 -0.93
C VAL A 120 -0.77 0.14 -0.55
N LEU A 121 -1.60 0.46 0.43
CA LEU A 121 -2.67 -0.41 0.91
C LEU A 121 -3.96 0.39 1.11
N TYR A 122 -5.04 -0.07 0.49
CA TYR A 122 -6.37 0.50 0.69
C TYR A 122 -7.25 -0.47 1.46
N LEU A 123 -7.71 -0.05 2.65
CA LEU A 123 -8.59 -0.79 3.56
C LEU A 123 -9.86 -0.01 3.92
N HIS A 124 -10.07 1.17 3.31
CA HIS A 124 -11.25 1.98 3.63
C HIS A 124 -12.57 1.26 3.33
N GLY A 125 -13.62 1.59 4.08
CA GLY A 125 -14.93 0.99 3.87
C GLY A 125 -15.01 -0.49 4.23
N ASN A 126 -14.25 -0.95 5.22
CA ASN A 126 -14.34 -2.29 5.79
C ASN A 126 -15.06 -2.28 7.15
N LYS A 127 -14.92 -3.33 7.94
CA LYS A 127 -15.54 -3.53 9.25
C LYS A 127 -14.51 -3.62 10.39
N ILE A 128 -13.28 -3.11 10.19
CA ILE A 128 -12.19 -3.20 11.17
C ILE A 128 -12.58 -2.42 12.41
N ALA A 129 -12.70 -3.14 13.53
CA ALA A 129 -13.38 -2.65 14.72
C ALA A 129 -12.60 -1.59 15.49
N THR A 130 -11.26 -1.72 15.58
CA THR A 130 -10.43 -0.89 16.47
C THR A 130 -9.13 -0.45 15.82
N THR A 131 -8.59 0.68 16.27
CA THR A 131 -7.24 1.14 15.90
C THR A 131 -6.17 0.14 16.28
N ARG A 132 -6.38 -0.65 17.35
CA ARG A 132 -5.46 -1.72 17.77
C ARG A 132 -5.26 -2.76 16.65
N GLU A 133 -6.31 -3.08 15.90
CA GLU A 133 -6.18 -3.96 14.73
C GLU A 133 -5.34 -3.32 13.64
N LEU A 134 -5.59 -2.05 13.31
CA LEU A 134 -4.86 -1.31 12.29
C LEU A 134 -3.38 -1.11 12.65
N VAL A 135 -3.05 -0.95 13.92
CA VAL A 135 -1.67 -0.82 14.42
C VAL A 135 -0.83 -2.06 14.09
N LYS A 136 -1.43 -3.24 13.89
CA LYS A 136 -0.69 -4.44 13.43
C LYS A 136 0.03 -4.21 12.11
N LEU A 137 -0.46 -3.28 11.27
CA LEU A 137 0.19 -2.88 10.01
C LEU A 137 1.59 -2.29 10.20
N GLN A 138 2.02 -1.99 11.44
CA GLN A 138 3.39 -1.60 11.74
C GLN A 138 4.44 -2.64 11.32
N ALA A 139 4.03 -3.89 11.05
CA ALA A 139 4.87 -4.93 10.47
C ALA A 139 5.30 -4.59 9.03
N LEU A 140 4.48 -3.84 8.29
CA LEU A 140 4.73 -3.44 6.90
C LEU A 140 5.62 -2.19 6.84
N LYS A 141 6.93 -2.38 6.97
CA LYS A 141 7.91 -1.27 7.09
C LYS A 141 8.02 -0.39 5.84
N ASN A 142 7.63 -0.91 4.68
CA ASN A 142 7.67 -0.20 3.40
C ASN A 142 6.36 0.54 3.07
N LEU A 143 5.36 0.47 3.95
CA LEU A 143 4.04 1.08 3.72
C LEU A 143 4.14 2.60 3.81
N ILE A 144 3.87 3.29 2.69
CA ILE A 144 3.93 4.76 2.56
C ILE A 144 2.57 5.41 2.33
N LYS A 145 1.58 4.64 1.85
CA LYS A 145 0.20 5.12 1.65
C LYS A 145 -0.78 4.10 2.23
N LEU A 146 -1.65 4.56 3.10
CA LEU A 146 -2.72 3.77 3.72
C LEU A 146 -4.04 4.52 3.63
N THR A 147 -5.11 3.83 3.33
CA THR A 147 -6.46 4.33 3.61
C THR A 147 -7.20 3.34 4.50
N ALA A 148 -7.79 3.83 5.58
CA ALA A 148 -8.53 3.01 6.54
C ALA A 148 -9.79 3.71 7.08
N HIS A 149 -10.14 4.90 6.55
CA HIS A 149 -11.39 5.59 6.85
C HIS A 149 -12.62 4.74 6.48
N GLY A 150 -13.78 5.08 7.02
CA GLY A 150 -15.00 4.29 6.80
C GLY A 150 -14.97 2.91 7.47
N ASN A 151 -14.03 2.67 8.40
CA ASN A 151 -14.04 1.54 9.33
C ASN A 151 -14.52 2.02 10.71
N PRO A 152 -15.13 1.15 11.56
CA PRO A 152 -15.46 1.53 12.94
C PRO A 152 -14.26 2.10 13.72
N ALA A 153 -13.07 1.59 13.47
CA ALA A 153 -11.81 2.07 14.07
C ALA A 153 -11.56 3.58 13.88
N GLU A 154 -12.05 4.20 12.81
CA GLU A 154 -11.89 5.64 12.55
C GLU A 154 -12.58 6.50 13.62
N LEU A 155 -13.66 5.99 14.23
CA LEU A 155 -14.43 6.70 15.24
C LEU A 155 -13.73 6.74 16.61
N GLU A 156 -12.65 5.99 16.79
CA GLU A 156 -11.91 6.01 18.05
C GLU A 156 -11.17 7.34 18.24
N VAL A 157 -11.27 7.88 19.45
CA VAL A 157 -10.56 9.12 19.83
C VAL A 157 -9.05 8.93 19.63
N GLY A 158 -8.44 9.84 18.87
CA GLY A 158 -7.01 9.77 18.59
C GLY A 158 -6.62 8.79 17.49
N TYR A 159 -7.56 8.30 16.68
CA TYR A 159 -7.29 7.42 15.53
C TYR A 159 -6.10 7.91 14.70
N PHE A 160 -6.15 9.13 14.18
CA PHE A 160 -5.15 9.67 13.27
C PHE A 160 -3.75 9.70 13.89
N ILE A 161 -3.62 10.23 15.11
CA ILE A 161 -2.31 10.32 15.78
C ILE A 161 -1.77 8.94 16.16
N THR A 162 -2.64 8.00 16.54
CA THR A 162 -2.27 6.61 16.86
C THR A 162 -1.73 5.91 15.61
N MET A 163 -2.38 6.10 14.46
CA MET A 163 -1.92 5.53 13.20
C MET A 163 -0.57 6.11 12.77
N LEU A 164 -0.36 7.42 12.85
CA LEU A 164 0.91 8.05 12.51
C LEU A 164 2.04 7.64 13.47
N ALA A 165 1.74 7.45 14.75
CA ALA A 165 2.69 6.98 15.74
C ALA A 165 3.12 5.52 15.49
N ALA A 166 2.19 4.66 15.08
CA ALA A 166 2.45 3.26 14.77
C ALA A 166 3.18 3.06 13.44
N LEU A 167 2.91 3.93 12.45
CA LEU A 167 3.35 3.79 11.05
C LEU A 167 4.21 5.00 10.64
N PRO A 168 5.46 5.09 11.11
CA PRO A 168 6.32 6.26 10.88
C PRO A 168 6.73 6.44 9.40
N SER A 169 6.62 5.42 8.58
CA SER A 169 6.92 5.45 7.14
C SER A 169 5.81 6.08 6.29
N LEU A 170 4.59 6.27 6.84
CA LEU A 170 3.48 6.79 6.06
C LEU A 170 3.74 8.23 5.60
N LEU A 171 3.53 8.45 4.30
CA LEU A 171 3.50 9.78 3.67
C LEU A 171 2.06 10.26 3.45
N LYS A 172 1.11 9.31 3.34
CA LYS A 172 -0.32 9.61 3.19
C LYS A 172 -1.15 8.68 4.05
N LEU A 173 -2.09 9.26 4.81
CA LEU A 173 -3.13 8.54 5.54
C LEU A 173 -4.49 9.09 5.09
N ASP A 174 -5.41 8.21 4.72
CA ASP A 174 -6.77 8.54 4.28
C ASP A 174 -6.81 9.64 3.20
N PHE A 175 -5.94 9.47 2.17
CA PHE A 175 -5.69 10.39 1.06
C PHE A 175 -5.06 11.73 1.45
N THR A 176 -4.89 12.03 2.75
CA THR A 176 -4.25 13.26 3.23
C THR A 176 -2.74 13.06 3.36
N ALA A 177 -1.96 14.03 2.86
CA ALA A 177 -0.52 14.02 3.05
C ALA A 177 -0.18 14.31 4.52
N VAL A 178 0.76 13.53 5.08
CA VAL A 178 1.23 13.74 6.45
C VAL A 178 2.21 14.89 6.50
N SER A 179 1.87 15.95 7.22
CA SER A 179 2.71 17.13 7.41
C SER A 179 3.85 16.86 8.41
N THR A 180 4.88 17.71 8.37
CA THR A 180 6.00 17.67 9.31
C THR A 180 5.53 17.84 10.76
N ASN A 181 4.57 18.74 11.02
CA ASN A 181 4.05 18.99 12.37
C ASN A 181 3.29 17.76 12.92
N GLU A 182 2.45 17.12 12.10
CA GLU A 182 1.76 15.89 12.47
C GLU A 182 2.75 14.77 12.76
N ARG A 183 3.83 14.68 12.00
CA ARG A 183 4.91 13.72 12.24
C ARG A 183 5.58 13.92 13.58
N LEU A 184 5.94 15.16 13.92
CA LEU A 184 6.55 15.50 15.22
C LEU A 184 5.59 15.20 16.38
N THR A 185 4.31 15.55 16.25
CA THR A 185 3.29 15.25 17.26
C THR A 185 3.14 13.74 17.47
N ALA A 186 3.11 12.96 16.37
CA ALA A 186 3.01 11.50 16.45
C ALA A 186 4.25 10.86 17.11
N GLU A 187 5.43 11.41 16.90
CA GLU A 187 6.66 10.96 17.55
C GLU A 187 6.64 11.24 19.06
N GLN A 188 6.22 12.43 19.46
CA GLN A 188 6.03 12.78 20.89
C GLN A 188 5.00 11.86 21.54
N PHE A 189 3.86 11.63 20.88
CA PHE A 189 2.83 10.71 21.37
C PHE A 189 3.39 9.29 21.53
N ARG A 190 4.12 8.77 20.56
CA ARG A 190 4.76 7.45 20.65
C ARG A 190 5.73 7.36 21.84
N ASN A 191 6.54 8.37 22.07
CA ASN A 191 7.51 8.41 23.17
C ASN A 191 6.81 8.43 24.53
N SER A 192 5.74 9.22 24.70
CA SER A 192 4.94 9.26 25.92
C SER A 192 4.28 7.92 26.26
N GLN A 193 3.84 7.16 25.24
CA GLN A 193 3.27 5.83 25.44
C GLN A 193 4.32 4.78 25.88
N ARG A 194 5.58 4.94 25.48
CA ARG A 194 6.68 4.05 25.90
C ARG A 194 7.04 4.27 27.37
N THR A 195 7.09 5.52 27.82
CA THR A 195 7.41 5.87 29.21
C THR A 195 6.33 5.40 30.20
N ARG A 196 5.07 5.33 29.78
CA ARG A 196 3.96 4.82 30.61
C ARG A 196 3.93 3.31 30.80
N LYS A 197 4.68 2.55 29.98
CA LYS A 197 4.72 1.08 30.03
C LYS A 197 5.95 0.53 30.77
N GLN A 198 6.85 1.39 31.18
CA GLN A 198 7.97 1.13 32.07
C GLN A 198 7.60 1.43 33.53
#